data_3e1d5bc6b21bcbf804a8d373504c1f53
#
_entry.id   3e1d5bc6b21bcbf804a8d373504c1f53
#
_cell.length_a   1.000
_cell.length_b   1.000
_cell.length_c   1.000
_cell.angle_alpha   90.00
_cell.angle_beta   90.00
_cell.angle_gamma   90.00
#
_symmetry.space_group_name_H-M   'P 1'
#
loop_
_entity.id
_entity.type
_entity.pdbx_description
1 polymer ?
#
loop_
_entity_poly.entity_id
_entity_poly.type
_entity_poly.pdbx_seq_one_letter_code
_entity_poly.pdbx_strand_id
1 'polypeptide(L)'
;MRLHTSRWANRELTRLPLFVPVGISRGTLRFPVPYRYRLARVLAPSRETFTLRDDTAYKESYLAGLDGIGVNRIAPVFEEIGDEEGGEVLALLCFEDVHAGEVCHRHMFADWWEERTGEEVRELYDWPTGQDSRRAAQPRLF
;
A
#
# COMPACT_ATOMS: atom_id res chain seq x y z
N MET A 1 9.70 -6.46 -10.36
CA MET A 1 8.93 -6.34 -9.10
C MET A 1 7.62 -5.60 -9.37
N ARG A 2 6.50 -6.24 -9.07
CA ARG A 2 5.19 -5.63 -9.26
C ARG A 2 4.60 -5.26 -7.91
N LEU A 3 4.01 -4.08 -7.83
CA LEU A 3 3.42 -3.57 -6.60
C LEU A 3 1.92 -3.42 -6.76
N HIS A 4 1.21 -3.74 -5.71
CA HIS A 4 -0.21 -3.46 -5.55
C HIS A 4 -0.42 -2.87 -4.16
N THR A 5 -1.56 -2.25 -3.95
CA THR A 5 -1.96 -1.77 -2.63
C THR A 5 -3.24 -2.46 -2.20
N SER A 6 -3.46 -2.58 -0.91
CA SER A 6 -4.69 -3.13 -0.36
C SER A 6 -4.82 -2.72 1.11
N ARG A 7 -5.82 -3.28 1.78
CA ARG A 7 -5.99 -3.08 3.22
C ARG A 7 -5.72 -4.39 3.97
N TRP A 8 -5.32 -4.26 5.22
CA TRP A 8 -5.04 -5.41 6.07
C TRP A 8 -6.20 -6.41 6.13
N ALA A 9 -7.43 -5.92 6.14
CA ALA A 9 -8.61 -6.75 6.27
C ALA A 9 -8.98 -7.53 5.01
N ASN A 10 -8.26 -7.33 3.90
CA ASN A 10 -8.53 -8.04 2.66
C ASN A 10 -8.19 -9.53 2.79
N ARG A 11 -9.21 -10.36 2.94
CA ARG A 11 -9.03 -11.81 3.09
C ARG A 11 -8.67 -12.52 1.79
N GLU A 12 -8.85 -11.86 0.66
CA GLU A 12 -8.48 -12.43 -0.63
C GLU A 12 -6.97 -12.62 -0.74
N LEU A 13 -6.19 -11.96 0.11
CA LEU A 13 -4.74 -12.13 0.14
C LEU A 13 -4.32 -13.56 0.47
N THR A 14 -5.18 -14.31 1.17
CA THR A 14 -4.92 -15.73 1.45
C THR A 14 -5.06 -16.62 0.23
N ARG A 15 -5.82 -16.15 -0.76
CA ARG A 15 -6.10 -16.89 -1.98
C ARG A 15 -5.18 -16.51 -3.13
N LEU A 16 -4.30 -15.55 -2.89
CA LEU A 16 -3.40 -15.02 -3.88
C LEU A 16 -1.96 -15.37 -3.47
N PRO A 17 -1.56 -16.65 -3.60
CA PRO A 17 -0.27 -17.10 -3.09
C PRO A 17 0.93 -16.44 -3.74
N LEU A 18 0.72 -15.76 -4.88
CA LEU A 18 1.79 -15.03 -5.55
C LEU A 18 2.06 -13.67 -4.93
N PHE A 19 1.16 -13.18 -4.07
CA PHE A 19 1.35 -11.87 -3.42
C PHE A 19 2.10 -12.02 -2.11
N VAL A 20 3.06 -11.14 -1.91
CA VAL A 20 3.74 -10.99 -0.63
C VAL A 20 3.11 -9.81 0.10
N PRO A 21 2.37 -10.05 1.19
CA PRO A 21 1.75 -8.96 1.95
C PRO A 21 2.81 -8.14 2.69
N VAL A 22 2.78 -6.82 2.53
CA VAL A 22 3.76 -5.91 3.14
C VAL A 22 3.04 -4.76 3.80
N GLY A 23 3.13 -4.67 5.12
CA GLY A 23 2.52 -3.58 5.86
C GLY A 23 3.31 -2.29 5.72
N ILE A 24 2.62 -1.20 5.38
CA ILE A 24 3.20 0.13 5.30
C ILE A 24 2.50 1.12 6.23
N SER A 25 1.66 0.62 7.11
CA SER A 25 0.99 1.44 8.11
C SER A 25 1.92 1.76 9.26
N ARG A 26 1.64 2.88 9.95
CA ARG A 26 2.42 3.31 11.09
C ARG A 26 2.13 2.49 12.34
N GLY A 27 0.86 2.17 12.56
CA GLY A 27 0.43 1.47 13.75
C GLY A 27 0.72 -0.02 13.74
N THR A 28 0.65 -0.63 14.90
CA THR A 28 0.72 -2.07 15.05
C THR A 28 -0.60 -2.69 14.62
N LEU A 29 -0.54 -3.83 13.96
CA LEU A 29 -1.74 -4.56 13.59
C LEU A 29 -2.48 -5.00 14.84
N ARG A 30 -3.75 -4.63 14.96
CA ARG A 30 -4.57 -4.85 16.16
C ARG A 30 -5.50 -6.05 16.08
N PHE A 31 -5.53 -6.71 14.93
CA PHE A 31 -6.36 -7.89 14.74
C PHE A 31 -5.54 -8.95 14.00
N PRO A 32 -5.86 -10.24 14.22
CA PRO A 32 -5.14 -11.29 13.51
C PRO A 32 -5.51 -11.30 12.04
N VAL A 33 -4.53 -11.59 11.20
CA VAL A 33 -4.77 -11.80 9.77
C VAL A 33 -4.39 -13.23 9.42
N PRO A 34 -5.12 -13.84 8.45
CA PRO A 34 -4.91 -15.25 8.12
C PRO A 34 -3.76 -15.46 7.12
N TYR A 35 -2.82 -14.54 7.04
CA TYR A 35 -1.69 -14.63 6.12
C TYR A 35 -0.44 -14.08 6.79
N ARG A 36 0.72 -14.55 6.31
CA ARG A 36 2.01 -14.06 6.75
C ARG A 36 2.30 -12.73 6.05
N TYR A 37 2.95 -11.80 6.75
CA TYR A 37 3.27 -10.51 6.18
C TYR A 37 4.64 -10.02 6.63
N ARG A 38 5.17 -9.07 5.86
CA ARG A 38 6.38 -8.34 6.20
C ARG A 38 6.01 -6.88 6.47
N LEU A 39 6.96 -6.12 7.00
CA LEU A 39 6.77 -4.70 7.27
C LEU A 39 7.81 -3.89 6.51
N ALA A 40 7.37 -2.83 5.83
CA ALA A 40 8.23 -1.83 5.21
C ALA A 40 7.99 -0.49 5.92
N ARG A 41 8.57 -0.34 7.10
CA ARG A 41 8.33 0.82 7.96
C ARG A 41 8.79 2.14 7.34
N VAL A 42 9.73 2.08 6.40
CA VAL A 42 10.20 3.26 5.68
C VAL A 42 9.08 3.95 4.91
N LEU A 43 8.02 3.23 4.58
CA LEU A 43 6.87 3.78 3.86
C LEU A 43 5.74 4.25 4.78
N ALA A 44 5.85 4.01 6.08
CA ALA A 44 4.87 4.51 7.03
C ALA A 44 5.02 6.04 7.13
N PRO A 45 3.90 6.77 7.33
CA PRO A 45 4.01 8.22 7.54
C PRO A 45 4.80 8.50 8.81
N SER A 46 5.58 9.59 8.79
CA SER A 46 6.28 10.02 9.98
C SER A 46 5.29 10.45 11.06
N ARG A 47 5.79 10.60 12.29
CA ARG A 47 4.93 11.08 13.39
C ARG A 47 4.34 12.44 13.06
N GLU A 48 5.14 13.34 12.52
CA GLU A 48 4.68 14.68 12.14
C GLU A 48 3.57 14.59 11.10
N THR A 49 3.75 13.79 10.07
CA THR A 49 2.72 13.60 9.05
C THR A 49 1.46 13.00 9.65
N PHE A 50 1.62 11.98 10.47
CA PHE A 50 0.49 11.24 11.03
C PHE A 50 -0.43 12.11 11.90
N THR A 51 0.12 13.14 12.53
CA THR A 51 -0.66 14.02 13.39
C THR A 51 -1.37 15.15 12.65
N LEU A 52 -1.09 15.33 11.37
CA LEU A 52 -1.77 16.35 10.57
C LEU A 52 -3.21 15.94 10.30
N ARG A 53 -4.13 16.88 10.46
CA ARG A 53 -5.56 16.61 10.28
C ARG A 53 -6.11 17.08 8.95
N ASP A 54 -5.43 18.02 8.31
CA ASP A 54 -5.79 18.48 6.98
C ASP A 54 -5.24 17.50 5.93
N ASP A 55 -6.11 17.00 5.06
CA ASP A 55 -5.70 15.99 4.05
C ASP A 55 -4.64 16.52 3.09
N THR A 56 -4.73 17.78 2.69
CA THR A 56 -3.74 18.38 1.79
C THR A 56 -2.40 18.48 2.48
N ALA A 57 -2.37 18.95 3.73
CA ALA A 57 -1.13 19.05 4.49
C ALA A 57 -0.52 17.69 4.76
N TYR A 58 -1.35 16.69 5.05
CA TYR A 58 -0.91 15.31 5.23
C TYR A 58 -0.23 14.80 3.96
N LYS A 59 -0.90 14.95 2.83
CA LYS A 59 -0.38 14.50 1.55
C LYS A 59 0.96 15.16 1.21
N GLU A 60 1.04 16.48 1.35
CA GLU A 60 2.27 17.22 1.07
C GLU A 60 3.40 16.75 1.96
N SER A 61 3.14 16.56 3.25
CA SER A 61 4.14 16.08 4.20
C SER A 61 4.61 14.66 3.88
N TYR A 62 3.67 13.78 3.56
CA TYR A 62 4.01 12.40 3.23
C TYR A 62 4.84 12.31 1.95
N LEU A 63 4.44 13.03 0.90
CA LEU A 63 5.16 13.03 -0.35
C LEU A 63 6.56 13.65 -0.22
N ALA A 64 6.69 14.70 0.59
CA ALA A 64 8.01 15.29 0.87
C ALA A 64 8.91 14.27 1.57
N GLY A 65 8.35 13.47 2.47
CA GLY A 65 9.10 12.40 3.12
C GLY A 65 9.57 11.35 2.12
N LEU A 66 8.72 10.95 1.19
CA LEU A 66 9.09 10.00 0.13
C LEU A 66 10.17 10.56 -0.77
N ASP A 67 10.07 11.83 -1.14
CA ASP A 67 11.11 12.49 -1.94
C ASP A 67 12.44 12.51 -1.20
N GLY A 68 12.41 12.70 0.10
CA GLY A 68 13.62 12.69 0.92
C GLY A 68 14.30 11.33 0.96
N ILE A 69 13.53 10.25 0.92
CA ILE A 69 14.07 8.89 0.89
C ILE A 69 14.53 8.57 -0.54
N GLY A 70 13.64 8.75 -1.50
CA GLY A 70 13.90 8.52 -2.92
C GLY A 70 13.71 7.07 -3.36
N VAL A 71 13.40 6.92 -4.64
CA VAL A 71 13.16 5.61 -5.27
C VAL A 71 14.36 4.68 -5.08
N ASN A 72 15.57 5.21 -5.20
CA ASN A 72 16.79 4.40 -5.12
C ASN A 72 17.02 3.74 -3.76
N ARG A 73 16.38 4.25 -2.71
CA ARG A 73 16.44 3.64 -1.38
C ARG A 73 15.23 2.77 -1.08
N ILE A 74 14.10 3.08 -1.71
CA ILE A 74 12.87 2.32 -1.50
C ILE A 74 12.87 1.03 -2.31
N ALA A 75 13.27 1.08 -3.57
CA ALA A 75 13.27 -0.09 -4.44
C ALA A 75 14.03 -1.29 -3.84
N PRO A 76 15.24 -1.11 -3.26
CA PRO A 76 15.94 -2.23 -2.64
C PRO A 76 15.18 -2.88 -1.48
N VAL A 77 14.38 -2.11 -0.75
CA VAL A 77 13.56 -2.66 0.35
C VAL A 77 12.56 -3.67 -0.22
N PHE A 78 11.91 -3.33 -1.31
CA PHE A 78 10.96 -4.23 -1.97
C PHE A 78 11.66 -5.47 -2.53
N GLU A 79 12.79 -5.27 -3.18
CA GLU A 79 13.55 -6.37 -3.76
C GLU A 79 14.03 -7.35 -2.69
N GLU A 80 14.51 -6.85 -1.57
CA GLU A 80 14.94 -7.68 -0.45
C GLU A 80 13.79 -8.51 0.11
N ILE A 81 12.64 -7.87 0.31
CA ILE A 81 11.44 -8.58 0.80
C ILE A 81 11.02 -9.65 -0.20
N GLY A 82 10.96 -9.30 -1.48
CA GLY A 82 10.60 -10.25 -2.53
C GLY A 82 11.53 -11.44 -2.58
N ASP A 83 12.83 -11.20 -2.53
CA ASP A 83 13.83 -12.25 -2.55
C ASP A 83 13.72 -13.18 -1.34
N GLU A 84 13.55 -12.61 -0.15
CA GLU A 84 13.43 -13.39 1.07
C GLU A 84 12.15 -14.21 1.14
N GLU A 85 11.06 -13.69 0.59
CA GLU A 85 9.76 -14.37 0.59
C GLU A 85 9.55 -15.23 -0.67
N GLY A 86 10.43 -15.15 -1.63
CA GLY A 86 10.33 -15.94 -2.86
C GLY A 86 9.22 -15.46 -3.80
N GLY A 87 8.87 -14.17 -3.77
CA GLY A 87 7.81 -13.61 -4.58
C GLY A 87 8.22 -12.33 -5.29
N GLU A 88 7.58 -12.06 -6.42
CA GLU A 88 7.87 -10.89 -7.24
C GLU A 88 6.74 -9.87 -7.22
N VAL A 89 5.62 -10.18 -6.56
CA VAL A 89 4.45 -9.32 -6.51
C VAL A 89 4.16 -8.99 -5.05
N LEU A 90 4.24 -7.72 -4.70
CA LEU A 90 4.02 -7.25 -3.34
C LEU A 90 2.67 -6.55 -3.22
N ALA A 91 1.97 -6.80 -2.13
CA ALA A 91 0.75 -6.09 -1.78
C ALA A 91 1.05 -5.19 -0.58
N LEU A 92 1.03 -3.88 -0.78
CA LEU A 92 1.32 -2.89 0.25
C LEU A 92 0.04 -2.59 1.02
N LEU A 93 0.05 -2.79 2.33
CA LEU A 93 -1.15 -2.79 3.15
C LEU A 93 -1.18 -1.69 4.19
N CYS A 94 -2.33 -1.06 4.34
CA CYS A 94 -2.63 -0.21 5.48
C CYS A 94 -4.09 -0.40 5.90
N PHE A 95 -4.53 0.37 6.92
CA PHE A 95 -5.80 0.07 7.58
C PHE A 95 -7.03 0.60 6.85
N GLU A 96 -6.94 1.76 6.23
CA GLU A 96 -8.09 2.52 5.75
C GLU A 96 -8.87 1.76 4.68
N ASP A 97 -10.17 1.88 4.76
CA ASP A 97 -11.08 1.32 3.77
C ASP A 97 -11.38 2.39 2.72
N VAL A 98 -10.68 2.32 1.60
CA VAL A 98 -10.88 3.31 0.53
C VAL A 98 -12.23 3.15 -0.17
N HIS A 99 -12.88 1.99 -0.03
CA HIS A 99 -14.26 1.80 -0.50
C HIS A 99 -15.22 2.70 0.27
N ALA A 100 -14.93 2.96 1.54
CA ALA A 100 -15.72 3.87 2.37
C ALA A 100 -15.34 5.33 2.16
N GLY A 101 -14.43 5.63 1.25
CA GLY A 101 -13.98 7.00 0.99
C GLY A 101 -12.89 7.49 1.92
N GLU A 102 -12.32 6.61 2.73
CA GLU A 102 -11.24 6.99 3.63
C GLU A 102 -9.97 7.28 2.85
N VAL A 103 -9.26 8.34 3.25
CA VAL A 103 -7.99 8.71 2.65
C VAL A 103 -6.89 7.83 3.21
N CYS A 104 -6.04 7.31 2.33
CA CYS A 104 -4.95 6.44 2.76
C CYS A 104 -3.63 6.78 2.06
N HIS A 105 -2.56 6.76 2.86
CA HIS A 105 -1.23 7.02 2.33
C HIS A 105 -0.76 5.97 1.31
N ARG A 106 -1.35 4.77 1.30
CA ARG A 106 -0.97 3.78 0.28
C ARG A 106 -1.30 4.23 -1.13
N HIS A 107 -2.40 4.98 -1.30
CA HIS A 107 -2.74 5.55 -2.60
C HIS A 107 -1.84 6.72 -2.95
N MET A 108 -1.44 7.50 -1.97
CA MET A 108 -0.47 8.58 -2.17
C MET A 108 0.87 7.99 -2.62
N PHE A 109 1.30 6.91 -1.99
CA PHE A 109 2.51 6.21 -2.38
C PHE A 109 2.39 5.66 -3.80
N ALA A 110 1.27 5.01 -4.12
CA ALA A 110 1.05 4.43 -5.44
C ALA A 110 1.19 5.48 -6.54
N ASP A 111 0.54 6.63 -6.37
CA ASP A 111 0.61 7.73 -7.33
C ASP A 111 2.03 8.28 -7.45
N TRP A 112 2.70 8.46 -6.32
CA TRP A 112 4.08 8.95 -6.28
C TRP A 112 5.03 7.99 -7.00
N TRP A 113 4.89 6.69 -6.73
CA TRP A 113 5.72 5.66 -7.33
C TRP A 113 5.53 5.59 -8.85
N GLU A 114 4.28 5.63 -9.28
CA GLU A 114 3.97 5.61 -10.71
C GLU A 114 4.56 6.84 -11.41
N GLU A 115 4.44 8.01 -10.79
CA GLU A 115 5.01 9.25 -11.34
C GLU A 115 6.52 9.17 -11.46
N ARG A 116 7.19 8.58 -10.48
CA ARG A 116 8.66 8.51 -10.45
C ARG A 116 9.25 7.38 -11.27
N THR A 117 8.55 6.26 -11.40
CA THR A 117 9.09 5.06 -12.05
C THR A 117 8.39 4.68 -13.34
N GLY A 118 7.20 5.19 -13.58
CA GLY A 118 6.36 4.75 -14.68
C GLY A 118 5.63 3.43 -14.42
N GLU A 119 5.84 2.81 -13.26
CA GLU A 119 5.17 1.56 -12.91
C GLU A 119 3.82 1.83 -12.28
N GLU A 120 2.77 1.26 -12.83
CA GLU A 120 1.43 1.36 -12.27
C GLU A 120 1.30 0.50 -11.01
N VAL A 121 0.72 1.08 -9.97
CA VAL A 121 0.45 0.38 -8.71
C VAL A 121 -1.06 0.40 -8.49
N ARG A 122 -1.68 -0.76 -8.57
CA ARG A 122 -3.14 -0.87 -8.52
C ARG A 122 -3.61 -1.36 -7.17
N GLU A 123 -4.79 -0.89 -6.77
CA GLU A 123 -5.44 -1.36 -5.55
C GLU A 123 -6.06 -2.73 -5.76
N LEU A 124 -5.83 -3.64 -4.82
CA LEU A 124 -6.51 -4.94 -4.77
C LEU A 124 -7.71 -4.80 -3.85
N TYR A 125 -8.87 -4.69 -4.42
CA TYR A 125 -10.10 -4.55 -3.64
C TYR A 125 -10.53 -5.89 -3.07
N ASP A 126 -11.26 -5.84 -1.94
CA ASP A 126 -11.85 -7.03 -1.34
C ASP A 126 -12.91 -7.59 -2.26
N TRP A 127 -12.68 -8.78 -2.72
CA TRP A 127 -13.63 -9.47 -3.56
C TRP A 127 -14.32 -10.56 -2.74
N PRO A 128 -15.59 -10.84 -2.87
CA PRO A 128 -16.57 -10.26 -3.79
C PRO A 128 -17.28 -9.02 -3.25
N THR A 129 -16.79 -8.39 -2.21
CA THR A 129 -17.39 -7.18 -1.65
C THR A 129 -17.38 -6.01 -2.61
N GLY A 130 -16.94 -6.27 -3.83
CA GLY A 130 -16.81 -5.30 -4.87
C GLY A 130 -18.12 -4.79 -5.43
N GLN A 131 -19.10 -4.52 -4.58
CA GLN A 131 -20.28 -3.75 -4.93
C GLN A 131 -19.95 -2.27 -5.00
N ASP A 132 -18.73 -1.94 -4.73
CA ASP A 132 -18.23 -0.59 -4.72
C ASP A 132 -18.26 0.00 -6.12
N SER A 133 -18.89 1.15 -6.27
CA SER A 133 -19.00 1.83 -7.57
C SER A 133 -17.63 2.25 -8.11
N ARG A 134 -16.66 2.48 -7.26
CA ARG A 134 -15.31 2.82 -7.70
C ARG A 134 -14.64 1.66 -8.41
N ARG A 135 -14.99 0.45 -8.06
CA ARG A 135 -14.48 -0.72 -8.73
C ARG A 135 -14.90 -0.76 -10.19
N ALA A 136 -16.18 -0.43 -10.46
CA ALA A 136 -16.69 -0.33 -11.82
C ALA A 136 -16.00 0.84 -12.57
N ALA A 137 -15.62 1.89 -11.85
CA ALA A 137 -14.96 3.05 -12.42
C ALA A 137 -13.46 2.81 -12.66
N GLN A 138 -12.92 1.70 -12.18
CA GLN A 138 -11.49 1.38 -12.30
C GLN A 138 -11.30 0.00 -12.95
N PRO A 139 -11.74 -0.17 -14.19
CA PRO A 139 -11.74 -1.49 -14.83
C PRO A 139 -10.34 -2.08 -15.04
N ARG A 140 -9.31 -1.28 -14.95
CA ARG A 140 -7.92 -1.70 -15.14
C ARG A 140 -7.29 -2.34 -13.90
N LEU A 141 -8.05 -2.56 -12.84
CA LEU A 141 -7.53 -3.15 -11.61
C LEU A 141 -6.94 -4.55 -11.81
N PHE A 142 -7.40 -5.23 -12.81
CA PHE A 142 -6.88 -6.56 -13.13
C PHE A 142 -6.71 -6.75 -14.61
#